data_dbf0a9c0afb5f87b90f2afdf70b677f3
#
_entry.id   dbf0a9c0afb5f87b90f2afdf70b677f3
#
_cell.length_a   1.000
_cell.length_b   1.000
_cell.length_c   1.000
_cell.angle_alpha   90.00
_cell.angle_beta   90.00
_cell.angle_gamma   90.00
#
_symmetry.space_group_name_H-M   'P 1'
#
loop_
_entity.id
_entity.type
_entity.pdbx_description
1 polymer ?
#
loop_
_entity_poly.entity_id
_entity_poly.type
_entity_poly.pdbx_seq_one_letter_code
_entity_poly.pdbx_strand_id
1 'polypeptide(L)'
;MLDINIVLAKVESSYGTDAAPAAATDALIVFDWTPQPVQYDTVQRRIDRGFAGARPTLNTRPRQQHGFSVELCGSGTAATPAKWGSVLLRGCLFGAPNIAADVTYPLASGGDDGASLSFYGQKGGTGDLMRMRAQGQRQNAVFNFEEGNFPYIVFDGIGVLNVVPDATAISAPTLPVYPDPVEVNSANTTFTLDSYALKLRSFTLDLGLRPTYRSLVNHREIIFDSDDGSDRRNINGQIVCELPGLAAKNYFSAIHGSTPIAMSLVHGTAAGNIVSMASSKLVLGAPTFSTEQRRYMMSVPYTLVPDAAGNELTLKTA
;
A
#
# COMPACT_ATOMS: atom_id res chain seq x y z
N MET A 1 -14.28 14.64 -22.44
CA MET A 1 -12.80 14.72 -22.37
C MET A 1 -12.33 13.40 -21.80
N LEU A 2 -11.45 12.66 -22.46
CA LEU A 2 -10.90 11.42 -21.92
C LEU A 2 -9.99 11.80 -20.75
N ASP A 3 -10.29 11.26 -19.56
CA ASP A 3 -9.48 11.45 -18.36
C ASP A 3 -8.25 10.53 -18.47
N ILE A 4 -7.21 10.99 -19.14
CA ILE A 4 -5.98 10.22 -19.32
C ILE A 4 -5.14 10.41 -18.07
N ASN A 5 -4.94 9.30 -17.35
CA ASN A 5 -4.07 9.24 -16.18
C ASN A 5 -2.86 8.39 -16.53
N ILE A 6 -1.67 8.94 -16.44
CA ILE A 6 -0.41 8.23 -16.64
C ILE A 6 0.41 8.36 -15.36
N VAL A 7 0.82 7.22 -14.82
CA VAL A 7 1.63 7.15 -13.60
C VAL A 7 2.92 6.40 -13.89
N LEU A 8 4.04 7.00 -13.49
CA LEU A 8 5.37 6.40 -13.54
C LEU A 8 5.94 6.39 -12.11
N ALA A 9 6.60 5.31 -11.73
CA ALA A 9 7.33 5.27 -10.47
C ALA A 9 8.65 4.50 -10.63
N LYS A 10 9.67 4.99 -9.93
CA LYS A 10 11.00 4.38 -9.90
C LYS A 10 11.65 4.53 -8.54
N VAL A 11 12.35 3.49 -8.10
CA VAL A 11 13.08 3.50 -6.82
C VAL A 11 14.26 4.46 -6.94
N GLU A 12 14.44 5.34 -5.97
CA GLU A 12 15.56 6.27 -5.87
C GLU A 12 16.83 5.54 -5.41
N SER A 13 17.97 5.93 -5.96
CA SER A 13 19.27 5.42 -5.52
C SER A 13 19.77 6.09 -4.23
N SER A 14 19.32 7.31 -3.99
CA SER A 14 19.55 8.09 -2.77
C SER A 14 18.28 8.88 -2.49
N TYR A 15 17.93 9.02 -1.22
CA TYR A 15 16.72 9.70 -0.80
C TYR A 15 16.58 11.10 -1.41
N GLY A 16 15.42 11.37 -2.01
CA GLY A 16 15.09 12.67 -2.59
C GLY A 16 15.86 13.03 -3.87
N THR A 17 16.64 12.11 -4.42
CA THR A 17 17.30 12.27 -5.71
C THR A 17 16.41 11.72 -6.81
N ASP A 18 16.06 12.58 -7.79
CA ASP A 18 15.17 12.18 -8.86
C ASP A 18 15.75 11.00 -9.68
N ALA A 19 15.05 9.87 -9.60
CA ALA A 19 15.39 8.68 -10.36
C ALA A 19 15.02 8.78 -11.85
N ALA A 20 14.40 9.89 -12.26
CA ALA A 20 13.93 10.17 -13.62
C ALA A 20 13.16 8.99 -14.24
N PRO A 21 11.96 8.63 -13.72
CA PRO A 21 11.15 7.56 -14.28
C PRO A 21 10.90 7.77 -15.77
N ALA A 22 11.13 6.72 -16.58
CA ALA A 22 10.99 6.76 -18.02
C ALA A 22 9.64 6.14 -18.45
N ALA A 23 8.95 6.77 -19.40
CA ALA A 23 7.66 6.30 -19.90
C ALA A 23 7.73 4.88 -20.51
N ALA A 24 8.87 4.51 -21.10
CA ALA A 24 9.06 3.22 -21.75
C ALA A 24 9.20 2.05 -20.78
N THR A 25 9.68 2.28 -19.53
CA THR A 25 10.04 1.21 -18.61
C THR A 25 9.34 1.27 -17.26
N ASP A 26 8.96 2.47 -16.81
CA ASP A 26 8.53 2.72 -15.43
C ASP A 26 7.04 3.06 -15.31
N ALA A 27 6.27 2.88 -16.42
CA ALA A 27 4.83 3.09 -16.44
C ALA A 27 4.11 2.02 -15.59
N LEU A 28 3.03 2.44 -14.93
CA LEU A 28 2.18 1.63 -14.07
C LEU A 28 0.73 1.67 -14.58
N ILE A 29 0.02 0.56 -14.41
CA ILE A 29 -1.43 0.51 -14.56
C ILE A 29 -2.02 0.78 -13.19
N VAL A 30 -2.76 1.89 -13.08
CA VAL A 30 -3.41 2.32 -11.84
C VAL A 30 -4.86 2.70 -12.11
N PHE A 31 -5.69 2.62 -11.08
CA PHE A 31 -7.06 3.12 -11.08
C PHE A 31 -7.32 3.96 -9.83
N ASP A 32 -8.42 4.74 -9.84
CA ASP A 32 -8.80 5.63 -8.73
C ASP A 32 -7.70 6.60 -8.27
N TRP A 33 -6.90 7.11 -9.22
CA TRP A 33 -5.82 8.02 -8.87
C TRP A 33 -6.35 9.40 -8.45
N THR A 34 -6.04 9.78 -7.21
CA THR A 34 -6.44 11.03 -6.56
C THR A 34 -5.23 11.91 -6.25
N PRO A 35 -4.76 12.72 -7.21
CA PRO A 35 -3.60 13.57 -7.01
C PRO A 35 -3.93 14.82 -6.18
N GLN A 36 -3.04 15.16 -5.24
CA GLN A 36 -2.97 16.43 -4.57
C GLN A 36 -1.59 17.06 -4.86
N PRO A 37 -1.46 17.75 -5.98
CA PRO A 37 -0.16 18.11 -6.54
C PRO A 37 0.59 19.17 -5.74
N VAL A 38 -0.12 19.92 -4.90
CA VAL A 38 0.48 20.97 -4.08
C VAL A 38 -0.25 21.05 -2.75
N GLN A 39 0.48 20.80 -1.67
CA GLN A 39 0.03 21.00 -0.30
C GLN A 39 1.02 21.85 0.47
N TYR A 40 0.50 22.71 1.34
CA TYR A 40 1.28 23.60 2.21
C TYR A 40 0.66 23.68 3.61
N ASP A 41 1.49 23.94 4.60
CA ASP A 41 1.04 24.50 5.85
C ASP A 41 1.06 26.03 5.72
N THR A 42 0.09 26.70 6.33
CA THR A 42 -0.01 28.16 6.26
C THR A 42 0.35 28.81 7.59
N VAL A 43 1.23 29.79 7.55
CA VAL A 43 1.58 30.62 8.71
C VAL A 43 1.08 32.03 8.48
N GLN A 44 0.21 32.50 9.35
CA GLN A 44 -0.29 33.86 9.30
C GLN A 44 0.76 34.84 9.84
N ARG A 45 1.07 35.89 9.07
CA ARG A 45 1.99 36.96 9.53
C ARG A 45 1.30 37.80 10.56
N ARG A 46 1.91 37.94 11.75
CA ARG A 46 1.44 38.80 12.82
C ARG A 46 1.99 40.21 12.61
N ILE A 47 1.28 41.00 11.81
CA ILE A 47 1.64 42.41 11.54
C ILE A 47 0.52 43.29 12.09
N ASP A 48 0.90 44.29 12.92
CA ASP A 48 -0.03 45.33 13.34
C ASP A 48 -0.24 46.31 12.22
N ARG A 49 -1.49 46.60 11.91
CA ARG A 49 -1.92 47.48 10.82
C ARG A 49 -2.95 48.46 11.33
N GLY A 50 -2.89 49.68 10.79
CA GLY A 50 -3.86 50.72 11.10
C GLY A 50 -5.22 50.58 10.42
N PHE A 51 -5.52 49.43 9.79
CA PHE A 51 -6.79 49.18 9.06
C PHE A 51 -7.27 47.75 9.29
N ALA A 52 -8.58 47.56 9.23
CA ALA A 52 -9.19 46.23 9.28
C ALA A 52 -9.04 45.54 7.91
N GLY A 53 -8.61 44.30 7.92
CA GLY A 53 -8.44 43.48 6.72
C GLY A 53 -7.72 42.17 7.00
N ALA A 54 -7.76 41.26 6.05
CA ALA A 54 -7.10 39.96 6.20
C ALA A 54 -5.58 40.13 6.31
N ARG A 55 -4.97 39.34 7.18
CA ARG A 55 -3.51 39.27 7.32
C ARG A 55 -2.91 38.37 6.27
N PRO A 56 -1.76 38.73 5.66
CA PRO A 56 -1.10 37.87 4.70
C PRO A 56 -0.64 36.58 5.36
N THR A 57 -0.75 35.50 4.59
CA THR A 57 -0.27 34.17 4.96
C THR A 57 1.01 33.85 4.21
N LEU A 58 1.82 32.99 4.79
CA LEU A 58 3.01 32.38 4.17
C LEU A 58 2.78 30.89 4.03
N ASN A 59 2.89 30.35 2.84
CA ASN A 59 2.86 28.93 2.58
C ASN A 59 4.21 28.32 2.92
N THR A 60 4.20 27.28 3.75
CA THR A 60 5.39 26.58 4.24
C THR A 60 5.26 25.09 4.04
N ARG A 61 6.35 24.35 4.14
CA ARG A 61 6.39 22.87 4.08
C ARG A 61 5.72 22.29 2.82
N PRO A 62 6.22 22.64 1.63
CA PRO A 62 5.66 22.16 0.37
C PRO A 62 5.79 20.64 0.24
N ARG A 63 4.68 19.96 -0.06
CA ARG A 63 4.60 18.51 -0.26
C ARG A 63 3.58 18.16 -1.32
N GLN A 64 3.64 16.95 -1.81
CA GLN A 64 2.65 16.33 -2.70
C GLN A 64 2.07 15.10 -2.02
N GLN A 65 0.79 14.84 -2.24
CA GLN A 65 0.13 13.62 -1.78
C GLN A 65 -0.70 13.05 -2.92
N HIS A 66 -0.83 11.73 -2.94
CA HIS A 66 -1.71 11.06 -3.89
C HIS A 66 -2.07 9.66 -3.38
N GLY A 67 -3.30 9.25 -3.69
CA GLY A 67 -3.77 7.90 -3.54
C GLY A 67 -4.03 7.27 -4.89
N PHE A 68 -3.82 5.99 -5.03
CA PHE A 68 -4.17 5.21 -6.21
C PHE A 68 -4.30 3.73 -5.85
N SER A 69 -4.98 2.99 -6.70
CA SER A 69 -5.14 1.54 -6.57
C SER A 69 -4.47 0.81 -7.72
N VAL A 70 -3.99 -0.40 -7.44
CA VAL A 70 -3.38 -1.31 -8.43
C VAL A 70 -4.00 -2.68 -8.27
N GLU A 71 -4.31 -3.35 -9.37
CA GLU A 71 -4.76 -4.75 -9.36
C GLU A 71 -3.68 -5.65 -8.78
N LEU A 72 -4.07 -6.55 -7.90
CA LEU A 72 -3.16 -7.51 -7.28
C LEU A 72 -3.12 -8.79 -8.11
N CYS A 73 -2.17 -8.85 -9.02
CA CYS A 73 -1.91 -10.01 -9.87
C CYS A 73 -0.40 -10.28 -9.93
N GLY A 74 -0.01 -11.43 -10.40
CA GLY A 74 1.39 -11.75 -10.68
C GLY A 74 1.91 -11.00 -11.92
N SER A 75 3.15 -11.24 -12.29
CA SER A 75 3.75 -10.65 -13.50
C SER A 75 3.35 -11.36 -14.80
N GLY A 76 2.66 -12.49 -14.72
CA GLY A 76 2.39 -13.39 -15.85
C GLY A 76 3.51 -14.39 -16.13
N THR A 77 4.64 -14.27 -15.46
CA THR A 77 5.79 -15.15 -15.61
C THR A 77 6.33 -15.54 -14.25
N ALA A 78 6.46 -16.83 -13.98
CA ALA A 78 7.06 -17.30 -12.73
C ALA A 78 8.47 -16.73 -12.53
N ALA A 79 8.87 -16.56 -11.28
CA ALA A 79 10.16 -15.99 -10.90
C ALA A 79 10.42 -14.57 -11.46
N THR A 80 9.40 -13.85 -11.90
CA THR A 80 9.49 -12.46 -12.35
C THR A 80 8.70 -11.57 -11.39
N PRO A 81 9.30 -10.54 -10.81
CA PRO A 81 8.59 -9.68 -9.86
C PRO A 81 7.56 -8.78 -10.57
N ALA A 82 6.36 -8.71 -10.01
CA ALA A 82 5.36 -7.73 -10.42
C ALA A 82 5.82 -6.31 -10.04
N LYS A 83 5.48 -5.29 -10.84
CA LYS A 83 5.92 -3.91 -10.60
C LYS A 83 5.36 -3.31 -9.31
N TRP A 84 4.14 -3.68 -8.92
CA TRP A 84 3.61 -3.26 -7.62
C TRP A 84 4.49 -3.72 -6.46
N GLY A 85 5.08 -4.93 -6.54
CA GLY A 85 5.98 -5.45 -5.51
C GLY A 85 7.42 -4.94 -5.63
N SER A 86 7.98 -4.93 -6.84
CA SER A 86 9.39 -4.54 -7.06
C SER A 86 9.64 -3.04 -7.00
N VAL A 87 8.62 -2.22 -7.23
CA VAL A 87 8.73 -0.75 -7.20
C VAL A 87 7.91 -0.16 -6.07
N LEU A 88 6.57 -0.35 -6.07
CA LEU A 88 5.69 0.39 -5.14
C LEU A 88 5.90 -0.04 -3.69
N LEU A 89 6.00 -1.34 -3.39
CA LEU A 89 6.24 -1.80 -2.03
C LEU A 89 7.62 -1.37 -1.48
N ARG A 90 8.56 -1.01 -2.34
CA ARG A 90 9.83 -0.43 -1.89
C ARG A 90 9.64 0.87 -1.09
N GLY A 91 8.63 1.66 -1.48
CA GLY A 91 8.22 2.85 -0.72
C GLY A 91 7.36 2.55 0.52
N CYS A 92 7.11 1.26 0.85
CA CYS A 92 6.30 0.80 1.97
C CYS A 92 7.11 -0.08 2.95
N LEU A 93 8.35 0.22 3.21
CA LEU A 93 9.26 -0.56 4.08
C LEU A 93 9.44 -2.03 3.64
N PHE A 94 9.45 -2.30 2.34
CA PHE A 94 9.89 -3.59 1.82
C PHE A 94 11.31 -3.51 1.25
N GLY A 95 12.04 -4.61 1.39
CA GLY A 95 13.34 -4.82 0.78
C GLY A 95 13.25 -5.06 -0.74
N ALA A 96 14.38 -5.25 -1.39
CA ALA A 96 14.40 -5.71 -2.78
C ALA A 96 13.82 -7.12 -2.87
N PRO A 97 13.06 -7.45 -3.95
CA PRO A 97 12.51 -8.78 -4.10
C PRO A 97 13.62 -9.84 -4.21
N ASN A 98 13.44 -10.95 -3.50
CA ASN A 98 14.29 -12.12 -3.62
C ASN A 98 13.70 -13.04 -4.68
N ILE A 99 14.45 -13.26 -5.75
CA ILE A 99 14.04 -14.05 -6.91
C ILE A 99 14.64 -15.44 -6.80
N ALA A 100 13.78 -16.47 -6.71
CA ALA A 100 14.14 -17.88 -6.75
C ALA A 100 13.12 -18.60 -7.65
N ALA A 101 12.61 -19.75 -7.26
CA ALA A 101 11.44 -20.38 -7.93
C ALA A 101 10.19 -19.48 -7.80
N ASP A 102 10.04 -18.83 -6.63
CA ASP A 102 9.05 -17.81 -6.34
C ASP A 102 9.75 -16.46 -6.18
N VAL A 103 8.99 -15.37 -6.28
CA VAL A 103 9.44 -14.04 -5.90
C VAL A 103 8.95 -13.72 -4.49
N THR A 104 9.85 -13.55 -3.56
CA THR A 104 9.54 -13.13 -2.18
C THR A 104 9.80 -11.64 -2.02
N TYR A 105 8.85 -10.91 -1.45
CA TYR A 105 8.97 -9.49 -1.11
C TYR A 105 9.25 -9.38 0.39
N PRO A 106 10.52 -9.29 0.81
CA PRO A 106 10.87 -9.25 2.22
C PRO A 106 10.50 -7.91 2.84
N LEU A 107 10.01 -7.92 4.08
CA LEU A 107 9.89 -6.70 4.86
C LEU A 107 11.30 -6.15 5.17
N ALA A 108 11.45 -4.83 5.07
CA ALA A 108 12.70 -4.20 5.47
C ALA A 108 12.84 -4.30 7.00
N SER A 109 14.00 -4.80 7.45
CA SER A 109 14.40 -4.86 8.86
C SER A 109 15.50 -3.83 9.11
N GLY A 110 15.44 -3.13 10.23
CA GLY A 110 16.50 -2.19 10.65
C GLY A 110 16.00 -0.76 10.86
N GLY A 111 16.95 0.11 11.24
CA GLY A 111 16.69 1.49 11.64
C GLY A 111 16.37 2.47 10.51
N ASP A 112 16.49 2.06 9.25
CA ASP A 112 16.29 2.95 8.10
C ASP A 112 14.81 2.96 7.65
N ASP A 113 14.37 4.10 7.12
CA ASP A 113 13.02 4.27 6.57
C ASP A 113 12.82 3.57 5.20
N GLY A 114 13.70 2.64 4.84
CA GLY A 114 13.64 1.92 3.58
C GLY A 114 13.91 2.80 2.35
N ALA A 115 13.62 2.27 1.17
CA ALA A 115 13.78 3.02 -0.07
C ALA A 115 12.69 4.08 -0.23
N SER A 116 12.99 5.10 -1.02
CA SER A 116 12.04 6.10 -1.49
C SER A 116 11.82 5.99 -3.00
N LEU A 117 10.79 6.65 -3.48
CA LEU A 117 10.38 6.62 -4.88
C LEU A 117 10.39 8.03 -5.48
N SER A 118 10.80 8.12 -6.73
CA SER A 118 10.41 9.22 -7.62
C SER A 118 9.13 8.83 -8.32
N PHE A 119 8.09 9.65 -8.16
CA PHE A 119 6.76 9.42 -8.71
C PHE A 119 6.38 10.55 -9.65
N TYR A 120 6.03 10.19 -10.87
CA TYR A 120 5.52 11.12 -11.87
C TYR A 120 4.09 10.76 -12.21
N GLY A 121 3.20 11.73 -12.12
CA GLY A 121 1.81 11.57 -12.49
C GLY A 121 1.37 12.62 -13.49
N GLN A 122 0.69 12.22 -14.55
CA GLN A 122 0.06 13.10 -15.52
C GLN A 122 -1.44 12.93 -15.49
N LYS A 123 -2.17 14.02 -15.38
CA LYS A 123 -3.62 14.09 -15.53
C LYS A 123 -3.98 15.00 -16.70
N GLY A 124 -5.00 14.58 -17.47
CA GLY A 124 -5.47 15.32 -18.63
C GLY A 124 -4.70 15.04 -19.92
N GLY A 125 -5.26 15.51 -21.04
CA GLY A 125 -4.72 15.38 -22.38
C GLY A 125 -4.22 16.72 -22.95
N THR A 126 -4.12 16.80 -24.27
CA THR A 126 -3.70 18.02 -24.97
C THR A 126 -4.63 19.19 -24.63
N GLY A 127 -4.09 20.22 -24.01
CA GLY A 127 -4.80 21.46 -23.64
C GLY A 127 -5.01 21.65 -22.14
N ASP A 128 -5.24 20.57 -21.37
CA ASP A 128 -5.49 20.61 -19.93
C ASP A 128 -4.52 19.72 -19.14
N LEU A 129 -3.31 19.59 -19.63
CA LEU A 129 -2.31 18.70 -19.08
C LEU A 129 -1.68 19.26 -17.81
N MET A 130 -1.65 18.44 -16.76
CA MET A 130 -0.92 18.68 -15.54
C MET A 130 -0.01 17.48 -15.23
N ARG A 131 1.29 17.74 -15.15
CA ARG A 131 2.25 16.76 -14.66
C ARG A 131 2.72 17.13 -13.25
N MET A 132 2.64 16.19 -12.33
CA MET A 132 3.24 16.32 -11.01
C MET A 132 4.47 15.40 -10.87
N ARG A 133 5.43 15.83 -10.05
CA ARG A 133 6.66 15.09 -9.77
C ARG A 133 6.95 15.13 -8.28
N ALA A 134 6.84 14.00 -7.62
CA ALA A 134 7.22 13.82 -6.22
C ALA A 134 8.54 13.08 -6.12
N GLN A 135 9.38 13.50 -5.19
CA GLN A 135 10.65 12.86 -4.87
C GLN A 135 10.68 12.50 -3.39
N GLY A 136 11.52 11.54 -3.02
CA GLY A 136 11.57 11.07 -1.64
C GLY A 136 10.25 10.49 -1.16
N GLN A 137 9.41 9.98 -2.10
CA GLN A 137 8.08 9.51 -1.76
C GLN A 137 8.14 8.23 -0.95
N ARG A 138 7.32 8.20 0.11
CA ARG A 138 6.99 7.04 0.92
C ARG A 138 5.49 6.91 1.02
N GLN A 139 5.00 5.69 1.21
CA GLN A 139 3.58 5.39 1.11
C GLN A 139 3.15 4.25 2.03
N ASN A 140 1.87 4.18 2.34
CA ASN A 140 1.22 3.02 2.93
C ASN A 140 0.62 2.14 1.84
N ALA A 141 0.36 0.88 2.16
CA ALA A 141 -0.35 -0.04 1.27
C ALA A 141 -1.39 -0.84 2.05
N VAL A 142 -2.59 -0.93 1.47
CA VAL A 142 -3.71 -1.71 2.00
C VAL A 142 -4.12 -2.73 0.95
N PHE A 143 -4.02 -4.01 1.28
CA PHE A 143 -4.44 -5.13 0.43
C PHE A 143 -5.89 -5.46 0.71
N ASN A 144 -6.67 -5.61 -0.36
CA ASN A 144 -8.11 -5.87 -0.28
C ASN A 144 -8.47 -7.12 -1.08
N PHE A 145 -9.16 -8.04 -0.41
CA PHE A 145 -9.76 -9.25 -0.99
C PHE A 145 -11.21 -9.30 -0.58
N GLU A 146 -12.11 -9.29 -1.54
CA GLU A 146 -13.55 -9.38 -1.32
C GLU A 146 -14.13 -10.41 -2.28
N GLU A 147 -14.94 -11.31 -1.76
CA GLU A 147 -15.61 -12.35 -2.55
C GLU A 147 -16.46 -11.74 -3.66
N GLY A 148 -16.35 -12.27 -4.88
CA GLY A 148 -17.03 -11.77 -6.07
C GLY A 148 -16.34 -10.58 -6.74
N ASN A 149 -15.18 -10.13 -6.26
CA ASN A 149 -14.41 -9.03 -6.82
C ASN A 149 -12.97 -9.49 -7.16
N PHE A 150 -12.21 -8.67 -7.88
CA PHE A 150 -10.77 -8.88 -8.03
C PHE A 150 -10.00 -8.25 -6.86
N PRO A 151 -8.88 -8.86 -6.43
CA PRO A 151 -8.08 -8.29 -5.35
C PRO A 151 -7.28 -7.09 -5.86
N TYR A 152 -7.08 -6.10 -4.98
CA TYR A 152 -6.32 -4.90 -5.31
C TYR A 152 -5.56 -4.35 -4.09
N ILE A 153 -4.58 -3.49 -4.37
CA ILE A 153 -3.80 -2.77 -3.37
C ILE A 153 -4.12 -1.28 -3.51
N VAL A 154 -4.46 -0.65 -2.40
CA VAL A 154 -4.57 0.82 -2.30
C VAL A 154 -3.26 1.36 -1.76
N PHE A 155 -2.67 2.31 -2.47
CA PHE A 155 -1.48 3.05 -2.04
C PHE A 155 -1.86 4.49 -1.68
N ASP A 156 -1.38 4.98 -0.55
CA ASP A 156 -1.46 6.38 -0.14
C ASP A 156 -0.06 6.90 0.16
N GLY A 157 0.40 7.87 -0.63
CA GLY A 157 1.77 8.33 -0.63
C GLY A 157 1.93 9.83 -0.45
N ILE A 158 3.00 10.20 0.25
CA ILE A 158 3.46 11.57 0.40
C ILE A 158 4.87 11.68 -0.18
N GLY A 159 5.14 12.74 -0.94
CA GLY A 159 6.45 13.07 -1.47
C GLY A 159 6.80 14.54 -1.26
N VAL A 160 8.08 14.85 -1.34
CA VAL A 160 8.56 16.24 -1.26
C VAL A 160 8.25 16.95 -2.57
N LEU A 161 7.66 18.14 -2.50
CA LEU A 161 7.46 19.03 -3.64
C LEU A 161 8.77 19.79 -3.90
N ASN A 162 9.59 19.28 -4.82
CA ASN A 162 10.80 19.96 -5.29
C ASN A 162 10.55 20.77 -6.57
N VAL A 163 9.61 20.32 -7.39
CA VAL A 163 9.24 20.96 -8.65
C VAL A 163 7.73 21.15 -8.69
N VAL A 164 7.29 22.37 -8.94
CA VAL A 164 5.87 22.65 -9.11
C VAL A 164 5.29 21.91 -10.33
N PRO A 165 4.00 21.58 -10.32
CA PRO A 165 3.34 20.97 -11.47
C PRO A 165 3.56 21.79 -12.74
N ASP A 166 3.77 21.10 -13.85
CA ASP A 166 3.99 21.69 -15.17
C ASP A 166 3.11 21.03 -16.25
N ALA A 167 3.15 21.56 -17.46
CA ALA A 167 2.38 21.07 -18.60
C ALA A 167 3.22 20.20 -19.57
N THR A 168 4.31 19.58 -19.09
CA THR A 168 5.14 18.70 -19.93
C THR A 168 4.52 17.32 -20.04
N ALA A 169 4.19 16.88 -21.25
CA ALA A 169 3.58 15.57 -21.47
C ALA A 169 4.53 14.40 -21.18
N ILE A 170 3.99 13.36 -20.56
CA ILE A 170 4.59 12.03 -20.54
C ILE A 170 4.17 11.36 -21.84
N SER A 171 5.09 11.24 -22.81
CA SER A 171 4.78 10.72 -24.14
C SER A 171 5.01 9.22 -24.23
N ALA A 172 4.08 8.55 -24.94
CA ALA A 172 4.18 7.14 -25.32
C ALA A 172 4.55 6.18 -24.16
N PRO A 173 3.76 6.10 -23.07
CA PRO A 173 4.05 5.17 -22.00
C PRO A 173 3.88 3.73 -22.50
N THR A 174 4.85 2.87 -22.19
CA THR A 174 4.74 1.43 -22.39
C THR A 174 4.20 0.81 -21.11
N LEU A 175 2.92 0.50 -21.10
CA LEU A 175 2.28 -0.13 -19.94
C LEU A 175 2.77 -1.59 -19.80
N PRO A 176 2.96 -2.07 -18.57
CA PRO A 176 3.25 -3.49 -18.35
C PRO A 176 2.07 -4.34 -18.80
N VAL A 177 2.36 -5.51 -19.34
CA VAL A 177 1.35 -6.52 -19.63
C VAL A 177 1.24 -7.43 -18.41
N TYR A 178 0.10 -7.40 -17.74
CA TYR A 178 -0.22 -8.30 -16.63
C TYR A 178 -1.24 -9.33 -17.09
N PRO A 179 -1.29 -10.52 -16.45
CA PRO A 179 -2.41 -11.42 -16.64
C PRO A 179 -3.69 -10.76 -16.12
N ASP A 180 -4.82 -11.13 -16.69
CA ASP A 180 -6.12 -10.67 -16.19
C ASP A 180 -6.26 -11.06 -14.71
N PRO A 181 -6.74 -10.16 -13.84
CA PRO A 181 -6.99 -10.48 -12.45
C PRO A 181 -8.06 -11.57 -12.35
N VAL A 182 -7.86 -12.51 -11.44
CA VAL A 182 -8.85 -13.56 -11.17
C VAL A 182 -9.74 -13.15 -10.01
N GLU A 183 -10.99 -13.59 -10.08
CA GLU A 183 -12.00 -13.33 -9.04
C GLU A 183 -11.63 -14.01 -7.72
N VAL A 184 -11.86 -13.33 -6.61
CA VAL A 184 -11.78 -13.89 -5.26
C VAL A 184 -13.00 -14.78 -5.03
N ASN A 185 -12.83 -16.09 -5.17
CA ASN A 185 -13.86 -17.09 -5.00
C ASN A 185 -13.27 -18.42 -4.50
N SER A 186 -14.09 -19.42 -4.29
CA SER A 186 -13.69 -20.73 -3.76
C SER A 186 -12.77 -21.53 -4.70
N ALA A 187 -12.72 -21.22 -5.99
CA ALA A 187 -11.85 -21.90 -6.95
C ALA A 187 -10.43 -21.27 -6.99
N ASN A 188 -10.34 -19.96 -6.77
CA ASN A 188 -9.12 -19.20 -6.96
C ASN A 188 -8.46 -18.77 -5.64
N THR A 189 -9.18 -18.83 -4.51
CA THR A 189 -8.66 -18.30 -3.23
C THR A 189 -8.81 -19.33 -2.12
N THR A 190 -7.71 -19.59 -1.44
CA THR A 190 -7.70 -20.39 -0.22
C THR A 190 -7.25 -19.52 0.94
N PHE A 191 -8.05 -19.47 2.01
CA PHE A 191 -7.69 -18.79 3.24
C PHE A 191 -7.76 -19.74 4.40
N THR A 192 -6.68 -19.89 5.14
CA THR A 192 -6.61 -20.70 6.34
C THR A 192 -6.21 -19.87 7.54
N LEU A 193 -6.87 -20.06 8.66
CA LEU A 193 -6.56 -19.46 9.94
C LEU A 193 -6.40 -20.56 10.97
N ASP A 194 -5.19 -20.67 11.56
CA ASP A 194 -4.82 -21.76 12.45
C ASP A 194 -5.14 -23.14 11.85
N SER A 195 -4.70 -23.34 10.58
CA SER A 195 -4.89 -24.55 9.77
C SER A 195 -6.35 -24.91 9.44
N TYR A 196 -7.30 -24.05 9.79
CA TYR A 196 -8.71 -24.24 9.45
C TYR A 196 -9.08 -23.40 8.23
N ALA A 197 -9.63 -24.05 7.19
CA ALA A 197 -10.11 -23.35 6.00
C ALA A 197 -11.38 -22.56 6.31
N LEU A 198 -11.27 -21.23 6.29
CA LEU A 198 -12.39 -20.33 6.57
C LEU A 198 -13.20 -20.06 5.30
N LYS A 199 -14.51 -19.97 5.47
CA LYS A 199 -15.41 -19.41 4.48
C LYS A 199 -15.33 -17.89 4.53
N LEU A 200 -14.37 -17.35 3.81
CA LEU A 200 -14.03 -15.94 3.80
C LEU A 200 -15.04 -15.12 3.00
N ARG A 201 -15.49 -13.99 3.54
CA ARG A 201 -16.27 -12.98 2.84
C ARG A 201 -15.35 -11.84 2.34
N SER A 202 -14.50 -11.36 3.24
CA SER A 202 -13.49 -10.37 2.90
C SER A 202 -12.27 -10.44 3.83
N PHE A 203 -11.14 -10.04 3.31
CA PHE A 203 -9.88 -9.91 4.03
C PHE A 203 -9.22 -8.60 3.63
N THR A 204 -8.86 -7.80 4.63
CA THR A 204 -8.07 -6.59 4.43
C THR A 204 -6.79 -6.68 5.25
N LEU A 205 -5.69 -6.23 4.68
CA LEU A 205 -4.40 -6.13 5.35
C LEU A 205 -3.81 -4.75 5.09
N ASP A 206 -3.70 -3.96 6.14
CA ASP A 206 -3.06 -2.64 6.15
C ASP A 206 -1.66 -2.77 6.74
N LEU A 207 -0.65 -2.25 6.05
CA LEU A 207 0.71 -2.21 6.59
C LEU A 207 0.84 -1.28 7.80
N GLY A 208 -0.14 -0.39 8.00
CA GLY A 208 -0.19 0.52 9.13
C GLY A 208 0.93 1.55 9.15
N LEU A 209 1.47 1.85 7.96
CA LEU A 209 2.55 2.84 7.80
C LEU A 209 1.97 4.25 7.81
N ARG A 210 2.69 5.18 8.45
CA ARG A 210 2.29 6.60 8.52
C ARG A 210 3.38 7.49 7.94
N PRO A 211 3.42 7.65 6.60
CA PRO A 211 4.38 8.54 5.99
C PRO A 211 4.09 10.00 6.42
N THR A 212 5.05 10.64 7.04
CA THR A 212 4.93 11.98 7.61
C THR A 212 6.03 12.89 7.09
N TYR A 213 5.65 14.13 6.76
CA TYR A 213 6.60 15.14 6.29
C TYR A 213 7.38 15.74 7.47
N ARG A 214 8.70 15.56 7.47
CA ARG A 214 9.63 16.15 8.41
C ARG A 214 10.43 17.26 7.73
N SER A 215 10.46 18.44 8.34
CA SER A 215 11.20 19.59 7.84
C SER A 215 12.06 20.19 8.93
N LEU A 216 13.35 20.27 8.66
CA LEU A 216 14.34 20.98 9.45
C LEU A 216 15.01 22.05 8.59
N VAL A 217 15.78 22.95 9.19
CA VAL A 217 16.60 23.88 8.43
C VAL A 217 17.60 23.08 7.58
N ASN A 218 17.61 23.31 6.27
CA ASN A 218 18.43 22.61 5.27
C ASN A 218 18.12 21.13 5.04
N HIS A 219 17.02 20.59 5.61
CA HIS A 219 16.67 19.18 5.41
C HIS A 219 15.15 18.99 5.30
N ARG A 220 14.71 18.26 4.31
CA ARG A 220 13.30 17.87 4.08
C ARG A 220 13.22 16.41 3.71
N GLU A 221 12.39 15.68 4.40
CA GLU A 221 12.21 14.26 4.16
C GLU A 221 10.81 13.78 4.52
N ILE A 222 10.41 12.66 3.96
CA ILE A 222 9.27 11.88 4.43
C ILE A 222 9.83 10.76 5.30
N ILE A 223 9.36 10.63 6.51
CA ILE A 223 9.71 9.55 7.44
C ILE A 223 8.46 8.72 7.72
N PHE A 224 8.65 7.51 8.20
CA PHE A 224 7.56 6.76 8.81
C PHE A 224 7.52 7.11 10.31
N ASP A 225 6.42 7.69 10.71
CA ASP A 225 6.18 8.11 12.09
C ASP A 225 5.40 7.04 12.83
N SER A 226 5.60 6.94 14.14
CA SER A 226 4.82 6.11 15.05
C SER A 226 4.30 6.92 16.21
N ASP A 227 3.09 6.62 16.68
CA ASP A 227 2.44 7.37 17.77
C ASP A 227 3.22 7.33 19.10
N ASP A 228 4.01 6.27 19.30
CA ASP A 228 4.78 6.04 20.54
C ASP A 228 6.31 6.01 20.33
N GLY A 229 6.76 6.23 19.10
CA GLY A 229 8.19 6.25 18.75
C GLY A 229 8.86 4.88 18.68
N SER A 230 8.13 3.76 18.86
CA SER A 230 8.67 2.41 18.91
C SER A 230 8.50 1.65 17.60
N ASP A 231 7.32 1.73 16.97
CA ASP A 231 6.95 0.89 15.85
C ASP A 231 6.76 1.71 14.57
N ARG A 232 7.58 1.46 13.56
CA ARG A 232 7.43 2.10 12.25
C ARG A 232 6.33 1.49 11.40
N ARG A 233 5.90 0.26 11.77
CA ARG A 233 4.95 -0.56 11.05
C ARG A 233 4.07 -1.28 12.06
N ASN A 234 2.77 -1.23 11.83
CA ASN A 234 1.80 -1.96 12.62
C ASN A 234 0.82 -2.64 11.67
N ILE A 235 1.21 -3.81 11.17
CA ILE A 235 0.39 -4.55 10.21
C ILE A 235 -0.87 -5.05 10.91
N ASN A 236 -2.01 -4.57 10.44
CA ASN A 236 -3.31 -4.90 10.98
C ASN A 236 -4.35 -5.05 9.87
N GLY A 237 -5.54 -5.47 10.24
CA GLY A 237 -6.62 -5.57 9.26
C GLY A 237 -7.87 -6.21 9.84
N GLN A 238 -8.72 -6.69 8.95
CA GLN A 238 -9.99 -7.28 9.30
C GLN A 238 -10.24 -8.56 8.49
N ILE A 239 -10.76 -9.58 9.16
CA ILE A 239 -11.25 -10.81 8.56
C ILE A 239 -12.75 -10.85 8.73
N VAL A 240 -13.51 -10.97 7.64
CA VAL A 240 -14.95 -11.20 7.67
C VAL A 240 -15.23 -12.59 7.11
N CYS A 241 -15.80 -13.45 7.90
CA CYS A 241 -16.04 -14.86 7.54
C CYS A 241 -17.34 -15.39 8.12
N GLU A 242 -17.85 -16.50 7.60
CA GLU A 242 -18.91 -17.26 8.27
C GLU A 242 -18.38 -17.80 9.61
N LEU A 243 -19.13 -17.62 10.69
CA LEU A 243 -18.75 -18.13 12.01
C LEU A 243 -18.64 -19.65 11.96
N PRO A 244 -17.45 -20.24 12.20
CA PRO A 244 -17.33 -21.69 12.25
C PRO A 244 -18.04 -22.24 13.50
N GLY A 245 -18.58 -23.43 13.39
CA GLY A 245 -19.12 -24.12 14.55
C GLY A 245 -18.05 -24.33 15.61
N LEU A 246 -18.36 -24.03 16.88
CA LEU A 246 -17.38 -24.08 17.97
C LEU A 246 -16.70 -25.45 18.16
N ALA A 247 -17.39 -26.51 17.78
CA ALA A 247 -16.83 -27.88 17.82
C ALA A 247 -15.80 -28.10 16.69
N ALA A 248 -15.92 -27.38 15.56
CA ALA A 248 -14.98 -27.50 14.46
C ALA A 248 -13.76 -26.60 14.67
N LYS A 249 -13.99 -25.36 15.12
CA LYS A 249 -12.92 -24.41 15.42
C LYS A 249 -13.40 -23.33 16.40
N ASN A 250 -12.69 -23.19 17.51
CA ASN A 250 -12.99 -22.21 18.53
C ASN A 250 -11.94 -21.12 18.58
N TYR A 251 -12.22 -19.98 17.94
CA TYR A 251 -11.33 -18.81 17.98
C TYR A 251 -11.48 -17.97 19.27
N PHE A 252 -12.57 -18.14 20.04
CA PHE A 252 -12.78 -17.35 21.26
C PHE A 252 -11.73 -17.64 22.33
N SER A 253 -11.20 -18.86 22.40
CA SER A 253 -10.12 -19.18 23.32
C SER A 253 -8.80 -18.51 22.93
N ALA A 254 -8.50 -18.42 21.63
CA ALA A 254 -7.33 -17.69 21.14
C ALA A 254 -7.46 -16.18 21.38
N ILE A 255 -8.66 -15.61 21.15
CA ILE A 255 -8.96 -14.21 21.44
C ILE A 255 -8.82 -13.92 22.95
N HIS A 256 -9.43 -14.75 23.80
CA HIS A 256 -9.38 -14.57 25.26
C HIS A 256 -7.95 -14.66 25.82
N GLY A 257 -7.16 -15.59 25.28
CA GLY A 257 -5.77 -15.80 25.71
C GLY A 257 -4.76 -14.91 24.98
N SER A 258 -5.20 -14.05 24.03
CA SER A 258 -4.31 -13.29 23.13
C SER A 258 -3.25 -14.18 22.46
N THR A 259 -3.63 -15.43 22.16
CA THR A 259 -2.71 -16.44 21.63
C THR A 259 -2.48 -16.21 20.16
N PRO A 260 -1.22 -16.00 19.70
CA PRO A 260 -0.92 -15.86 18.29
C PRO A 260 -1.22 -17.14 17.51
N ILE A 261 -1.83 -17.00 16.34
CA ILE A 261 -2.17 -18.10 15.44
C ILE A 261 -1.61 -17.85 14.05
N ALA A 262 -1.43 -18.90 13.26
CA ALA A 262 -0.93 -18.78 11.89
C ALA A 262 -2.04 -18.42 10.90
N MET A 263 -1.71 -17.64 9.89
CA MET A 263 -2.57 -17.27 8.77
C MET A 263 -1.88 -17.61 7.45
N SER A 264 -2.65 -18.09 6.49
CA SER A 264 -2.21 -18.24 5.09
C SER A 264 -3.34 -17.90 4.13
N LEU A 265 -3.06 -17.04 3.17
CA LEU A 265 -3.90 -16.73 2.02
C LEU A 265 -3.12 -17.05 0.75
N VAL A 266 -3.76 -17.79 -0.16
CA VAL A 266 -3.23 -18.06 -1.50
C VAL A 266 -4.32 -17.69 -2.50
N HIS A 267 -3.99 -16.83 -3.44
CA HIS A 267 -4.89 -16.40 -4.50
C HIS A 267 -4.25 -16.63 -5.87
N GLY A 268 -5.04 -17.14 -6.81
CA GLY A 268 -4.59 -17.56 -8.13
C GLY A 268 -4.18 -19.02 -8.18
N THR A 269 -4.26 -19.61 -9.41
CA THR A 269 -3.97 -21.02 -9.67
C THR A 269 -2.97 -21.21 -10.81
N ALA A 270 -2.79 -20.20 -11.66
CA ALA A 270 -1.87 -20.24 -12.79
C ALA A 270 -0.47 -19.76 -12.37
N ALA A 271 0.56 -20.49 -12.75
CA ALA A 271 1.95 -20.06 -12.53
C ALA A 271 2.21 -18.69 -13.16
N GLY A 272 2.91 -17.82 -12.44
CA GLY A 272 3.10 -16.42 -12.78
C GLY A 272 1.96 -15.50 -12.34
N ASN A 273 0.83 -16.04 -11.84
CA ASN A 273 -0.31 -15.26 -11.33
C ASN A 273 -0.83 -15.77 -9.97
N ILE A 274 0.05 -16.31 -9.15
CA ILE A 274 -0.27 -16.73 -7.80
C ILE A 274 0.29 -15.67 -6.84
N VAL A 275 -0.55 -15.18 -5.93
CA VAL A 275 -0.16 -14.30 -4.83
C VAL A 275 -0.41 -15.01 -3.52
N SER A 276 0.59 -15.08 -2.67
CA SER A 276 0.47 -15.69 -1.35
C SER A 276 0.92 -14.76 -0.24
N MET A 277 0.14 -14.76 0.85
CA MET A 277 0.42 -14.02 2.08
C MET A 277 0.35 -14.99 3.25
N ALA A 278 1.36 -14.97 4.10
CA ALA A 278 1.38 -15.81 5.28
C ALA A 278 1.98 -15.07 6.48
N SER A 279 1.46 -15.38 7.66
CA SER A 279 2.01 -14.94 8.93
C SER A 279 1.97 -16.11 9.92
N SER A 280 3.04 -16.28 10.69
CA SER A 280 3.10 -17.28 11.74
C SER A 280 2.46 -16.81 13.04
N LYS A 281 2.28 -15.49 13.22
CA LYS A 281 1.80 -14.87 14.46
C LYS A 281 0.80 -13.75 14.18
N LEU A 282 -0.46 -14.13 14.09
CA LEU A 282 -1.61 -13.23 14.02
C LEU A 282 -2.34 -13.26 15.36
N VAL A 283 -2.57 -12.10 15.95
CA VAL A 283 -3.34 -11.93 17.19
C VAL A 283 -4.72 -11.39 16.84
N LEU A 284 -5.77 -12.10 17.23
CA LEU A 284 -7.16 -11.70 17.00
C LEU A 284 -7.64 -10.71 18.06
N GLY A 285 -8.36 -9.68 17.64
CA GLY A 285 -9.06 -8.73 18.51
C GLY A 285 -10.51 -9.14 18.81
N ALA A 286 -11.26 -8.23 19.41
CA ALA A 286 -12.66 -8.47 19.75
C ALA A 286 -13.54 -8.57 18.49
N PRO A 287 -14.28 -9.68 18.27
CA PRO A 287 -15.12 -9.86 17.11
C PRO A 287 -16.43 -9.10 17.23
N THR A 288 -16.97 -8.71 16.09
CA THR A 288 -18.35 -8.26 15.93
C THR A 288 -19.12 -9.27 15.08
N PHE A 289 -20.44 -9.30 15.24
CA PHE A 289 -21.27 -10.28 14.56
C PHE A 289 -22.37 -9.60 13.76
N SER A 290 -22.67 -10.17 12.61
CA SER A 290 -23.80 -9.80 11.77
C SER A 290 -24.50 -11.06 11.24
N THR A 291 -25.63 -10.88 10.57
CA THR A 291 -26.32 -11.98 9.91
C THR A 291 -26.44 -11.63 8.43
N GLU A 292 -25.93 -12.51 7.58
CA GLU A 292 -26.05 -12.42 6.13
C GLU A 292 -26.64 -13.73 5.59
N GLN A 293 -27.67 -13.67 4.75
CA GLN A 293 -28.31 -14.86 4.13
C GLN A 293 -28.64 -15.99 5.11
N ARG A 294 -29.13 -15.66 6.32
CA ARG A 294 -29.43 -16.60 7.42
C ARG A 294 -28.19 -17.31 8.02
N ARG A 295 -26.99 -16.78 7.80
CA ARG A 295 -25.75 -17.26 8.41
C ARG A 295 -25.18 -16.19 9.32
N TYR A 296 -24.58 -16.63 10.42
CA TYR A 296 -23.82 -15.72 11.29
C TYR A 296 -22.47 -15.43 10.65
N MET A 297 -22.21 -14.15 10.46
CA MET A 297 -20.91 -13.65 10.02
C MET A 297 -20.15 -13.11 11.22
N MET A 298 -18.88 -13.39 11.27
CA MET A 298 -17.94 -12.88 12.27
C MET A 298 -16.98 -11.92 11.55
N SER A 299 -16.90 -10.70 12.06
CA SER A 299 -15.90 -9.72 11.65
C SER A 299 -14.92 -9.54 12.81
N VAL A 300 -13.67 -9.91 12.59
CA VAL A 300 -12.64 -9.88 13.62
C VAL A 300 -11.44 -9.06 13.17
N PRO A 301 -11.08 -7.99 13.89
CA PRO A 301 -9.84 -7.27 13.65
C PRO A 301 -8.65 -8.12 14.10
N TYR A 302 -7.52 -7.91 13.47
CA TYR A 302 -6.30 -8.61 13.83
C TYR A 302 -5.07 -7.71 13.71
N THR A 303 -4.00 -8.11 14.37
CA THR A 303 -2.67 -7.51 14.24
C THR A 303 -1.65 -8.62 14.02
N LEU A 304 -0.72 -8.40 13.10
CA LEU A 304 0.43 -9.29 12.93
C LEU A 304 1.54 -8.88 13.88
N VAL A 305 2.14 -9.85 14.53
CA VAL A 305 3.29 -9.65 15.43
C VAL A 305 4.51 -10.37 14.89
N PRO A 306 5.71 -9.81 15.08
CA PRO A 306 6.92 -10.43 14.57
C PRO A 306 7.17 -11.82 15.20
N ASP A 307 7.70 -12.72 14.40
CA ASP A 307 8.24 -13.98 14.86
C ASP A 307 9.63 -13.80 15.50
N ALA A 308 10.28 -14.90 15.87
CA ALA A 308 11.61 -14.87 16.48
C ALA A 308 12.70 -14.32 15.51
N ALA A 309 12.46 -14.32 14.22
CA ALA A 309 13.34 -13.77 13.19
C ALA A 309 12.98 -12.32 12.80
N GLY A 310 11.95 -11.75 13.42
CA GLY A 310 11.47 -10.40 13.14
C GLY A 310 10.56 -10.30 11.91
N ASN A 311 10.06 -11.43 11.39
CA ASN A 311 9.13 -11.43 10.27
C ASN A 311 7.69 -11.39 10.75
N GLU A 312 6.91 -10.47 10.25
CA GLU A 312 5.46 -10.34 10.52
C GLU A 312 4.63 -10.93 9.38
N LEU A 313 5.09 -10.69 8.15
CA LEU A 313 4.40 -11.07 6.92
C LEU A 313 5.37 -11.65 5.91
N THR A 314 5.01 -12.78 5.31
CA THR A 314 5.65 -13.32 4.11
C THR A 314 4.73 -13.07 2.93
N LEU A 315 5.17 -12.27 1.96
CA LEU A 315 4.46 -11.97 0.73
C LEU A 315 5.24 -12.53 -0.45
N LYS A 316 4.57 -13.30 -1.31
CA LYS A 316 5.19 -13.93 -2.49
C LYS A 316 4.30 -13.87 -3.72
N THR A 317 4.95 -13.92 -4.89
CA THR A 317 4.30 -14.25 -6.17
C THR A 317 4.99 -15.46 -6.81
N ALA A 318 4.21 -16.36 -7.39
CA ALA A 318 4.70 -17.61 -8.00
C ALA A 318 4.05 -17.89 -9.36
#